data_0cf0a3d38ceb666fe7e98f2b03e28421
#
_entry.id   0cf0a3d38ceb666fe7e98f2b03e28421
#
_cell.length_a   1.000
_cell.length_b   1.000
_cell.length_c   1.000
_cell.angle_alpha   90.00
_cell.angle_beta   90.00
_cell.angle_gamma   90.00
#
_symmetry.space_group_name_H-M   'P 1'
#
loop_
_entity.id
_entity.type
_entity.pdbx_description
1 polymer ?
#
loop_
_entity_poly.entity_id
_entity_poly.type
_entity_poly.pdbx_seq_one_letter_code
_entity_poly.pdbx_strand_id
1 'polypeptide(L)'
;MRVWEDVNGLQIKGKFVREIFGSIEVQRPNGDLHSIPLEDLSPEDLTYVRTLIPPDVVVSVRAKESVKDRNEEFIWANDKLTVVTAEVEVRKKSRSPYQGTLKAEVYLIGKEMVTGAYTLVGKGTSRVHFTEENKGRYTFNTSATYRVYEEYNNLETRGAEYEGYLAVVVDPQGNKLVQESDLSWLLDENIDALRQFYVGIFFDETCKKRSVPRPRYYDGRERF
;
A
#
# COMPACT_ATOMS: atom_id res chain seq x y z
N MET A 1 12.05 -16.37 22.27
CA MET A 1 13.30 -15.77 22.79
C MET A 1 14.48 -16.62 22.35
N ARG A 2 15.55 -15.99 21.88
CA ARG A 2 16.79 -16.62 21.44
C ARG A 2 17.92 -16.26 22.42
N VAL A 3 18.92 -17.10 22.54
CA VAL A 3 20.19 -16.74 23.13
C VAL A 3 21.08 -16.26 21.99
N TRP A 4 21.54 -15.04 22.10
CA TRP A 4 22.44 -14.36 21.15
C TRP A 4 23.85 -14.53 21.69
N GLU A 5 24.78 -14.85 20.82
CA GLU A 5 26.18 -15.04 21.21
C GLU A 5 27.06 -14.06 20.42
N ASP A 6 27.94 -13.39 21.14
CA ASP A 6 28.96 -12.55 20.52
C ASP A 6 30.20 -13.36 20.10
N VAL A 7 31.12 -12.74 19.38
CA VAL A 7 32.37 -13.36 18.92
C VAL A 7 33.30 -13.78 20.10
N ASN A 8 33.04 -13.29 21.31
CA ASN A 8 33.79 -13.61 22.52
C ASN A 8 33.08 -14.69 23.35
N GLY A 9 31.95 -15.21 22.92
CA GLY A 9 31.16 -16.21 23.63
C GLY A 9 30.25 -15.65 24.72
N LEU A 10 30.07 -14.32 24.81
CA LEU A 10 29.11 -13.71 25.73
C LEU A 10 27.69 -13.96 25.24
N GLN A 11 26.84 -14.49 26.10
CA GLN A 11 25.47 -14.85 25.76
C GLN A 11 24.46 -13.87 26.34
N ILE A 12 23.51 -13.41 25.48
CA ILE A 12 22.42 -12.51 25.84
C ILE A 12 21.11 -13.13 25.42
N LYS A 13 20.22 -13.41 26.37
CA LYS A 13 18.88 -13.92 26.08
C LYS A 13 17.92 -12.78 25.76
N GLY A 14 17.27 -12.85 24.59
CA GLY A 14 16.30 -11.83 24.22
C GLY A 14 15.58 -12.11 22.92
N LYS A 15 14.70 -11.17 22.54
CA LYS A 15 13.95 -11.17 21.27
C LYS A 15 14.53 -10.09 20.39
N PHE A 16 14.84 -10.43 19.13
CA PHE A 16 15.18 -9.43 18.12
C PHE A 16 14.04 -8.40 17.99
N VAL A 17 14.39 -7.14 17.98
CA VAL A 17 13.46 -6.01 17.78
C VAL A 17 13.66 -5.42 16.40
N ARG A 18 14.86 -4.94 16.11
CA ARG A 18 15.22 -4.31 14.83
C ARG A 18 16.73 -4.26 14.63
N GLU A 19 17.12 -3.95 13.41
CA GLU A 19 18.46 -3.48 13.08
C GLU A 19 18.47 -1.97 12.99
N ILE A 20 19.51 -1.33 13.49
CA ILE A 20 19.70 0.12 13.41
C ILE A 20 21.19 0.45 13.38
N PHE A 21 21.61 1.19 12.35
CA PHE A 21 23.00 1.65 12.16
C PHE A 21 24.07 0.56 12.33
N GLY A 22 23.84 -0.64 11.78
CA GLY A 22 24.80 -1.73 11.85
C GLY A 22 24.83 -2.47 13.20
N SER A 23 23.83 -2.26 14.06
CA SER A 23 23.63 -2.98 15.32
C SER A 23 22.23 -3.57 15.39
N ILE A 24 22.07 -4.68 16.09
CA ILE A 24 20.75 -5.19 16.43
C ILE A 24 20.32 -4.72 17.81
N GLU A 25 19.04 -4.40 17.96
CA GLU A 25 18.41 -4.24 19.26
C GLU A 25 17.71 -5.53 19.68
N VAL A 26 18.04 -6.01 20.85
CA VAL A 26 17.50 -7.22 21.46
C VAL A 26 16.78 -6.84 22.75
N GLN A 27 15.50 -7.17 22.85
CA GLN A 27 14.72 -6.97 24.07
C GLN A 27 14.94 -8.15 25.03
N ARG A 28 15.49 -7.86 26.20
CA ARG A 28 15.67 -8.83 27.29
C ARG A 28 14.34 -9.19 27.97
N PRO A 29 14.27 -10.30 28.73
CA PRO A 29 13.05 -10.68 29.46
C PRO A 29 12.52 -9.65 30.47
N ASN A 30 13.39 -8.79 30.99
CA ASN A 30 13.05 -7.68 31.88
C ASN A 30 12.51 -6.43 31.14
N GLY A 31 12.44 -6.48 29.82
CA GLY A 31 11.99 -5.38 28.96
C GLY A 31 13.08 -4.45 28.44
N ASP A 32 14.29 -4.52 28.99
CA ASP A 32 15.40 -3.67 28.58
C ASP A 32 15.84 -3.96 27.15
N LEU A 33 16.19 -2.91 26.42
CA LEU A 33 16.82 -3.01 25.12
C LEU A 33 18.33 -3.08 25.27
N HIS A 34 18.93 -4.02 24.56
CA HIS A 34 20.37 -4.19 24.48
C HIS A 34 20.80 -4.14 23.01
N SER A 35 21.79 -3.28 22.70
CA SER A 35 22.35 -3.14 21.38
C SER A 35 23.58 -4.02 21.22
N ILE A 36 23.67 -4.78 20.13
CA ILE A 36 24.80 -5.62 19.77
C ILE A 36 25.23 -5.24 18.35
N PRO A 37 26.47 -4.79 18.13
CA PRO A 37 26.98 -4.58 16.77
C PRO A 37 26.92 -5.84 15.92
N LEU A 38 26.60 -5.73 14.65
CA LEU A 38 26.54 -6.90 13.75
C LEU A 38 27.90 -7.60 13.63
N GLU A 39 28.97 -6.84 13.71
CA GLU A 39 30.36 -7.36 13.68
C GLU A 39 30.74 -8.19 14.91
N ASP A 40 30.05 -7.94 16.04
CA ASP A 40 30.27 -8.67 17.29
C ASP A 40 29.43 -9.96 17.42
N LEU A 41 28.49 -10.19 16.48
CA LEU A 41 27.66 -11.39 16.49
C LEU A 41 28.46 -12.63 16.05
N SER A 42 28.15 -13.77 16.66
CA SER A 42 28.62 -15.05 16.15
C SER A 42 28.21 -15.26 14.68
N PRO A 43 28.96 -16.03 13.87
CA PRO A 43 28.61 -16.31 12.49
C PRO A 43 27.21 -16.92 12.33
N GLU A 44 26.77 -17.72 13.30
CA GLU A 44 25.45 -18.33 13.31
C GLU A 44 24.37 -17.27 13.54
N ASP A 45 24.53 -16.40 14.53
CA ASP A 45 23.58 -15.34 14.86
C ASP A 45 23.54 -14.27 13.78
N LEU A 46 24.68 -13.93 13.19
CA LEU A 46 24.72 -13.02 12.04
C LEU A 46 23.94 -13.58 10.84
N THR A 47 24.07 -14.87 10.59
CA THR A 47 23.29 -15.54 9.52
C THR A 47 21.80 -15.49 9.82
N TYR A 48 21.41 -15.77 11.07
CA TYR A 48 20.02 -15.70 11.51
C TYR A 48 19.45 -14.28 11.42
N VAL A 49 20.17 -13.29 11.93
CA VAL A 49 19.76 -11.87 11.88
C VAL A 49 19.49 -11.41 10.45
N ARG A 50 20.35 -11.81 9.51
CA ARG A 50 20.14 -11.49 8.08
C ARG A 50 18.82 -12.02 7.53
N THR A 51 18.22 -13.03 8.14
CA THR A 51 16.89 -13.50 7.75
C THR A 51 15.75 -12.67 8.35
N LEU A 52 16.03 -11.83 9.33
CA LEU A 52 15.06 -10.97 10.02
C LEU A 52 15.10 -9.52 9.54
N ILE A 53 16.24 -9.07 9.02
CA ILE A 53 16.37 -7.71 8.47
C ILE A 53 15.56 -7.62 7.18
N PRO A 54 14.66 -6.61 7.06
CA PRO A 54 13.90 -6.42 5.85
C PRO A 54 14.81 -6.27 4.62
N PRO A 55 14.56 -7.01 3.54
CA PRO A 55 15.36 -6.93 2.34
C PRO A 55 15.01 -5.69 1.53
N ASP A 56 15.92 -5.24 0.69
CA ASP A 56 15.59 -4.32 -0.39
C ASP A 56 14.54 -4.93 -1.31
N VAL A 57 13.48 -4.20 -1.54
CA VAL A 57 12.39 -4.59 -2.42
C VAL A 57 12.13 -3.56 -3.51
N VAL A 58 11.49 -3.99 -4.56
CA VAL A 58 10.83 -3.12 -5.56
C VAL A 58 9.36 -3.47 -5.55
N VAL A 59 8.53 -2.48 -5.77
CA VAL A 59 7.10 -2.66 -6.01
C VAL A 59 6.79 -2.18 -7.41
N SER A 60 5.86 -2.84 -8.08
CA SER A 60 5.32 -2.39 -9.36
C SER A 60 3.83 -2.66 -9.40
N VAL A 61 3.10 -1.79 -10.07
CA VAL A 61 1.65 -1.89 -10.21
C VAL A 61 1.27 -1.87 -11.68
N ARG A 62 0.35 -2.76 -12.04
CA ARG A 62 -0.27 -2.78 -13.37
C ARG A 62 -1.76 -2.60 -13.19
N ALA A 63 -2.27 -1.43 -13.52
CA ALA A 63 -3.69 -1.14 -13.50
C ALA A 63 -4.32 -1.43 -14.87
N LYS A 64 -5.53 -2.00 -14.86
CA LYS A 64 -6.36 -2.23 -16.04
C LYS A 64 -7.77 -1.78 -15.73
N GLU A 65 -8.34 -1.03 -16.66
CA GLU A 65 -9.72 -0.60 -16.61
C GLU A 65 -10.60 -1.48 -17.50
N SER A 66 -11.81 -1.74 -17.03
CA SER A 66 -12.88 -2.33 -17.83
C SER A 66 -14.15 -1.53 -17.61
N VAL A 67 -14.77 -1.14 -18.70
CA VAL A 67 -16.00 -0.35 -18.67
C VAL A 67 -17.16 -1.29 -18.98
N LYS A 68 -18.24 -1.16 -18.19
CA LYS A 68 -19.51 -1.82 -18.44
C LYS A 68 -20.58 -0.74 -18.59
N ASP A 69 -21.30 -0.76 -19.71
CA ASP A 69 -22.49 0.05 -19.86
C ASP A 69 -23.54 -0.48 -18.87
N ARG A 70 -24.09 0.41 -18.05
CA ARG A 70 -24.94 -0.01 -16.95
C ARG A 70 -26.38 -0.22 -17.35
N ASN A 71 -26.81 0.15 -18.57
CA ASN A 71 -28.23 0.19 -18.78
C ASN A 71 -28.79 -0.22 -20.13
N GLU A 72 -29.59 -1.25 -20.06
CA GLU A 72 -30.54 -1.65 -21.10
C GLU A 72 -31.93 -1.01 -20.90
N GLU A 73 -32.26 -0.45 -19.72
CA GLU A 73 -33.61 0.01 -19.38
C GLU A 73 -33.84 1.52 -19.41
N PHE A 74 -32.81 2.36 -19.34
CA PHE A 74 -32.92 3.82 -19.32
C PHE A 74 -32.09 4.47 -20.41
N ILE A 75 -32.74 4.73 -21.52
CA ILE A 75 -32.18 5.30 -22.76
C ILE A 75 -31.57 6.72 -22.59
N TRP A 76 -31.67 7.32 -21.41
CA TRP A 76 -31.36 8.72 -21.16
C TRP A 76 -30.04 9.00 -20.46
N ALA A 77 -29.37 7.99 -19.95
CA ALA A 77 -28.18 8.22 -19.18
C ALA A 77 -26.99 7.39 -19.70
N ASN A 78 -25.96 8.05 -20.19
CA ASN A 78 -24.65 7.46 -20.45
C ASN A 78 -24.01 7.06 -19.11
N ASP A 79 -24.62 6.11 -18.43
CA ASP A 79 -24.14 5.64 -17.11
C ASP A 79 -23.20 4.47 -17.30
N LYS A 80 -21.91 4.70 -17.00
CA LYS A 80 -20.85 3.72 -17.16
C LYS A 80 -20.32 3.31 -15.79
N LEU A 81 -20.25 2.03 -15.57
CA LEU A 81 -19.59 1.46 -14.43
C LEU A 81 -18.17 1.04 -14.85
N THR A 82 -17.16 1.70 -14.29
CA THR A 82 -15.77 1.36 -14.56
C THR A 82 -15.21 0.55 -13.39
N VAL A 83 -14.58 -0.55 -13.72
CA VAL A 83 -13.83 -1.38 -12.77
C VAL A 83 -12.35 -1.23 -13.10
N VAL A 84 -11.58 -0.70 -12.17
CA VAL A 84 -10.13 -0.75 -12.23
C VAL A 84 -9.63 -1.91 -11.39
N THR A 85 -8.78 -2.76 -12.00
CA THR A 85 -8.09 -3.85 -11.31
C THR A 85 -6.60 -3.56 -11.35
N ALA A 86 -5.97 -3.55 -10.19
CA ALA A 86 -4.53 -3.37 -10.05
C ALA A 86 -3.87 -4.68 -9.59
N GLU A 87 -2.94 -5.18 -10.39
CA GLU A 87 -2.01 -6.23 -10.01
C GLU A 87 -0.77 -5.57 -9.40
N VAL A 88 -0.47 -5.90 -8.15
CA VAL A 88 0.67 -5.37 -7.41
C VAL A 88 1.69 -6.48 -7.24
N GLU A 89 2.90 -6.28 -7.75
CA GLU A 89 4.02 -7.17 -7.58
C GLU A 89 5.04 -6.56 -6.62
N VAL A 90 5.42 -7.30 -5.60
CA VAL A 90 6.54 -6.96 -4.71
C VAL A 90 7.65 -7.97 -4.93
N ARG A 91 8.84 -7.48 -5.30
CA ARG A 91 9.98 -8.33 -5.63
C ARG A 91 11.20 -7.97 -4.76
N LYS A 92 11.77 -8.98 -4.13
CA LYS A 92 13.02 -8.87 -3.38
C LYS A 92 14.21 -8.74 -4.33
N LYS A 93 15.11 -7.78 -4.09
CA LYS A 93 16.32 -7.58 -4.90
C LYS A 93 17.40 -8.62 -4.58
N SER A 94 17.50 -9.01 -3.31
CA SER A 94 18.51 -9.98 -2.86
C SER A 94 18.03 -11.42 -2.97
N ARG A 95 18.96 -12.37 -3.03
CA ARG A 95 18.67 -13.80 -2.93
C ARG A 95 18.62 -14.31 -1.49
N SER A 96 19.07 -13.51 -0.53
CA SER A 96 19.10 -13.89 0.89
C SER A 96 17.71 -14.26 1.39
N PRO A 97 17.54 -15.30 2.20
CA PRO A 97 16.26 -15.64 2.78
C PRO A 97 15.76 -14.50 3.68
N TYR A 98 14.46 -14.33 3.76
CA TYR A 98 13.80 -13.40 4.68
C TYR A 98 12.61 -14.11 5.31
N GLN A 99 12.62 -14.22 6.65
CA GLN A 99 11.59 -14.93 7.41
C GLN A 99 10.49 -14.00 7.96
N GLY A 100 10.69 -12.69 7.83
CA GLY A 100 9.70 -11.72 8.25
C GLY A 100 8.52 -11.60 7.27
N THR A 101 7.60 -10.72 7.63
CA THR A 101 6.43 -10.38 6.82
C THR A 101 6.43 -8.90 6.54
N LEU A 102 6.43 -8.50 5.28
CA LEU A 102 6.21 -7.12 4.91
C LEU A 102 4.72 -6.86 4.73
N LYS A 103 4.34 -5.59 4.72
CA LYS A 103 2.97 -5.16 4.37
C LYS A 103 3.03 -4.31 3.12
N ALA A 104 2.27 -4.68 2.10
CA ALA A 104 2.06 -3.85 0.93
C ALA A 104 0.70 -3.17 1.00
N GLU A 105 0.66 -1.90 0.67
CA GLU A 105 -0.54 -1.07 0.60
C GLU A 105 -0.61 -0.47 -0.80
N VAL A 106 -1.80 -0.43 -1.39
CA VAL A 106 -2.04 0.26 -2.66
C VAL A 106 -3.31 1.11 -2.55
N TYR A 107 -3.23 2.30 -3.11
CA TYR A 107 -4.30 3.29 -3.16
C TYR A 107 -4.56 3.62 -4.62
N LEU A 108 -5.81 3.46 -5.05
CA LEU A 108 -6.26 3.78 -6.41
C LEU A 108 -6.94 5.14 -6.37
N ILE A 109 -6.45 6.04 -7.19
CA ILE A 109 -6.88 7.44 -7.21
C ILE A 109 -7.67 7.69 -8.48
N GLY A 110 -8.80 8.33 -8.32
CA GLY A 110 -9.57 8.90 -9.41
C GLY A 110 -9.57 10.42 -9.35
N LYS A 111 -10.01 11.05 -10.44
CA LYS A 111 -10.19 12.49 -10.55
C LYS A 111 -11.63 12.80 -10.93
N GLU A 112 -12.29 13.63 -10.16
CA GLU A 112 -13.68 14.06 -10.44
C GLU A 112 -13.69 14.97 -11.64
N MET A 113 -14.59 14.69 -12.60
CA MET A 113 -14.53 15.22 -13.96
C MET A 113 -14.83 16.72 -14.05
N VAL A 114 -15.64 17.27 -13.15
CA VAL A 114 -16.06 18.67 -13.20
C VAL A 114 -15.18 19.55 -12.33
N THR A 115 -14.95 19.15 -11.10
CA THR A 115 -14.18 19.96 -10.13
C THR A 115 -12.69 19.72 -10.22
N GLY A 116 -12.27 18.61 -10.85
CA GLY A 116 -10.87 18.18 -10.86
C GLY A 116 -10.34 17.73 -9.51
N ALA A 117 -11.19 17.58 -8.49
CA ALA A 117 -10.79 17.06 -7.18
C ALA A 117 -10.42 15.57 -7.30
N TYR A 118 -9.37 15.15 -6.60
CA TYR A 118 -9.03 13.74 -6.52
C TYR A 118 -9.95 13.00 -5.57
N THR A 119 -10.10 11.72 -5.78
CA THR A 119 -10.89 10.84 -4.91
C THR A 119 -10.20 9.49 -4.74
N LEU A 120 -10.28 8.93 -3.54
CA LEU A 120 -9.84 7.57 -3.29
C LEU A 120 -10.90 6.60 -3.82
N VAL A 121 -10.66 5.99 -4.98
CA VAL A 121 -11.61 5.05 -5.59
C VAL A 121 -11.47 3.63 -5.05
N GLY A 122 -10.28 3.28 -4.53
CA GLY A 122 -10.06 1.98 -3.91
C GLY A 122 -8.77 1.91 -3.12
N LYS A 123 -8.68 0.94 -2.23
CA LYS A 123 -7.45 0.59 -1.53
C LYS A 123 -7.36 -0.90 -1.29
N GLY A 124 -6.14 -1.41 -1.37
CA GLY A 124 -5.82 -2.80 -1.09
C GLY A 124 -4.65 -2.92 -0.12
N THR A 125 -4.63 -4.00 0.61
CA THR A 125 -3.54 -4.30 1.53
C THR A 125 -3.26 -5.80 1.49
N SER A 126 -1.98 -6.17 1.50
CA SER A 126 -1.58 -7.57 1.59
C SER A 126 -0.37 -7.75 2.49
N ARG A 127 -0.29 -8.93 3.13
CA ARG A 127 0.91 -9.38 3.83
C ARG A 127 1.80 -10.09 2.83
N VAL A 128 3.03 -9.61 2.69
CA VAL A 128 4.00 -10.11 1.72
C VAL A 128 4.95 -11.08 2.41
N HIS A 129 4.95 -12.33 1.93
CA HIS A 129 5.86 -13.38 2.37
C HIS A 129 6.70 -13.84 1.19
N PHE A 130 8.01 -13.92 1.40
CA PHE A 130 8.92 -14.47 0.41
C PHE A 130 9.27 -15.92 0.77
N THR A 131 8.95 -16.82 -0.14
CA THR A 131 9.21 -18.26 -0.01
C THR A 131 10.16 -18.73 -1.11
N GLU A 132 10.67 -19.93 -0.99
CA GLU A 132 11.45 -20.56 -2.07
C GLU A 132 10.59 -20.76 -3.33
N GLU A 133 9.31 -21.10 -3.16
CA GLU A 133 8.37 -21.35 -4.25
C GLU A 133 8.13 -20.09 -5.08
N ASN A 134 7.92 -18.93 -4.42
CA ASN A 134 7.68 -17.66 -5.11
C ASN A 134 8.97 -16.94 -5.54
N LYS A 135 10.15 -17.53 -5.25
CA LYS A 135 11.47 -17.03 -5.66
C LYS A 135 11.69 -15.54 -5.34
N GLY A 136 11.17 -15.09 -4.20
CA GLY A 136 11.25 -13.70 -3.78
C GLY A 136 10.35 -12.73 -4.55
N ARG A 137 9.28 -13.23 -5.15
CA ARG A 137 8.25 -12.44 -5.84
C ARG A 137 6.90 -12.74 -5.22
N TYR A 138 6.16 -11.72 -4.86
CA TYR A 138 4.82 -11.82 -4.31
C TYR A 138 3.86 -10.93 -5.09
N THR A 139 2.73 -11.48 -5.52
CA THR A 139 1.73 -10.75 -6.32
C THR A 139 0.38 -10.83 -5.63
N PHE A 140 -0.36 -9.73 -5.63
CA PHE A 140 -1.75 -9.69 -5.22
C PHE A 140 -2.55 -8.72 -6.07
N ASN A 141 -3.86 -8.89 -6.08
CA ASN A 141 -4.76 -8.03 -6.84
C ASN A 141 -5.65 -7.23 -5.89
N THR A 142 -5.98 -6.02 -6.30
CA THR A 142 -7.04 -5.21 -5.73
C THR A 142 -7.90 -4.64 -6.84
N SER A 143 -9.13 -4.29 -6.53
CA SER A 143 -10.03 -3.68 -7.50
C SER A 143 -10.85 -2.57 -6.85
N ALA A 144 -11.22 -1.60 -7.66
CA ALA A 144 -12.17 -0.55 -7.30
C ALA A 144 -13.22 -0.43 -8.39
N THR A 145 -14.40 -0.01 -7.98
CA THR A 145 -15.49 0.27 -8.92
C THR A 145 -15.91 1.71 -8.72
N TYR A 146 -16.02 2.44 -9.79
CA TYR A 146 -16.47 3.81 -9.78
C TYR A 146 -17.40 4.08 -10.97
N ARG A 147 -18.14 5.17 -10.89
CA ARG A 147 -19.23 5.48 -11.80
C ARG A 147 -18.97 6.79 -12.52
N VAL A 148 -19.25 6.81 -13.81
CA VAL A 148 -19.35 7.99 -14.64
C VAL A 148 -20.78 8.07 -15.15
N TYR A 149 -21.43 9.23 -15.04
CA TYR A 149 -22.83 9.43 -15.42
C TYR A 149 -23.06 10.87 -15.93
N GLU A 150 -24.13 11.09 -16.64
CA GLU A 150 -24.58 12.43 -17.04
C GLU A 150 -25.60 12.98 -16.03
N GLU A 151 -25.41 14.22 -15.63
CA GLU A 151 -26.37 14.92 -14.77
C GLU A 151 -27.56 15.40 -15.62
N TYR A 152 -28.78 15.06 -15.21
CA TYR A 152 -30.00 15.26 -16.01
C TYR A 152 -30.28 16.73 -16.40
N ASN A 153 -29.94 17.68 -15.51
CA ASN A 153 -30.37 19.08 -15.70
C ASN A 153 -29.47 19.91 -16.63
N ASN A 154 -28.22 19.53 -16.78
CA ASN A 154 -27.20 20.29 -17.53
C ASN A 154 -26.39 19.43 -18.50
N LEU A 155 -26.65 18.14 -18.56
CA LEU A 155 -25.93 17.16 -19.37
C LEU A 155 -24.43 17.15 -19.09
N GLU A 156 -24.00 17.60 -17.89
CA GLU A 156 -22.62 17.50 -17.50
C GLU A 156 -22.27 16.06 -17.13
N THR A 157 -21.16 15.60 -17.65
CA THR A 157 -20.60 14.30 -17.25
C THR A 157 -20.00 14.42 -15.87
N ARG A 158 -20.44 13.57 -14.96
CA ARG A 158 -20.03 13.51 -13.55
C ARG A 158 -19.43 12.17 -13.21
N GLY A 159 -18.81 12.13 -12.08
CA GLY A 159 -18.15 10.94 -11.56
C GLY A 159 -16.65 11.12 -11.52
N ALA A 160 -15.93 10.04 -11.44
CA ALA A 160 -14.47 10.06 -11.41
C ALA A 160 -13.92 9.16 -12.51
N GLU A 161 -12.80 9.57 -13.10
CA GLU A 161 -11.97 8.72 -13.94
C GLU A 161 -10.76 8.26 -13.15
N TYR A 162 -10.24 7.07 -13.44
CA TYR A 162 -9.01 6.60 -12.85
C TYR A 162 -7.85 7.50 -13.30
N GLU A 163 -7.08 7.98 -12.34
CA GLU A 163 -5.97 8.90 -12.60
C GLU A 163 -4.61 8.25 -12.31
N GLY A 164 -4.58 7.35 -11.32
CA GLY A 164 -3.35 6.69 -10.98
C GLY A 164 -3.38 5.98 -9.62
N TYR A 165 -2.19 5.63 -9.13
CA TYR A 165 -2.04 4.88 -7.90
C TYR A 165 -0.89 5.39 -7.03
N LEU A 166 -0.90 4.98 -5.75
CA LEU A 166 0.25 4.94 -4.87
C LEU A 166 0.37 3.53 -4.28
N ALA A 167 1.54 2.92 -4.41
CA ALA A 167 1.88 1.66 -3.75
C ALA A 167 3.03 1.86 -2.77
N VAL A 168 2.92 1.25 -1.59
CA VAL A 168 3.91 1.37 -0.52
C VAL A 168 4.15 0.01 0.12
N VAL A 169 5.40 -0.31 0.38
CA VAL A 169 5.78 -1.48 1.17
C VAL A 169 6.45 -1.03 2.46
N VAL A 170 5.97 -1.56 3.56
CA VAL A 170 6.51 -1.28 4.89
C VAL A 170 6.98 -2.55 5.57
N ASP A 171 7.94 -2.37 6.48
CA ASP A 171 8.43 -3.44 7.35
C ASP A 171 7.44 -3.74 8.50
N PRO A 172 7.71 -4.76 9.35
CA PRO A 172 6.87 -5.09 10.50
C PRO A 172 6.76 -3.96 11.54
N GLN A 173 7.70 -3.03 11.56
CA GLN A 173 7.71 -1.87 12.44
C GLN A 173 6.94 -0.68 11.87
N GLY A 174 6.56 -0.76 10.59
CA GLY A 174 5.83 0.30 9.88
C GLY A 174 6.74 1.27 9.13
N ASN A 175 8.06 1.03 9.11
CA ASN A 175 8.98 1.86 8.34
C ASN A 175 8.80 1.61 6.84
N LYS A 176 8.78 2.68 6.07
CA LYS A 176 8.67 2.64 4.62
C LYS A 176 9.96 2.08 3.99
N LEU A 177 9.84 0.99 3.25
CA LEU A 177 10.95 0.38 2.50
C LEU A 177 11.03 0.90 1.07
N VAL A 178 9.89 0.99 0.41
CA VAL A 178 9.76 1.48 -0.96
C VAL A 178 8.37 2.04 -1.19
N GLN A 179 8.29 3.01 -2.08
CA GLN A 179 7.02 3.51 -2.62
C GLN A 179 7.16 3.71 -4.13
N GLU A 180 6.04 3.62 -4.83
CA GLU A 180 5.90 3.86 -6.26
C GLU A 180 4.55 4.49 -6.54
N SER A 181 4.52 5.46 -7.45
CA SER A 181 3.31 6.11 -7.91
C SER A 181 3.51 6.62 -9.34
N ASP A 182 2.47 6.59 -10.14
CA ASP A 182 2.41 7.32 -11.41
C ASP A 182 1.99 8.80 -11.22
N LEU A 183 1.60 9.18 -10.00
CA LEU A 183 1.30 10.55 -9.59
C LEU A 183 2.40 11.07 -8.67
N SER A 184 3.33 11.88 -9.20
CA SER A 184 4.51 12.34 -8.47
C SER A 184 4.19 13.10 -7.17
N TRP A 185 3.08 13.82 -7.13
CA TRP A 185 2.64 14.56 -5.94
C TRP A 185 2.17 13.66 -4.78
N LEU A 186 1.94 12.35 -5.03
CA LEU A 186 1.59 11.38 -3.99
C LEU A 186 2.80 10.82 -3.24
N LEU A 187 3.99 11.01 -3.79
CA LEU A 187 5.22 10.49 -3.17
C LEU A 187 5.54 11.23 -1.87
N ASP A 188 6.22 10.53 -0.97
CA ASP A 188 6.78 10.97 0.30
C ASP A 188 5.78 11.34 1.42
N GLU A 189 5.14 12.50 1.41
CA GLU A 189 4.44 13.02 2.59
C GLU A 189 2.96 12.62 2.67
N ASN A 190 2.35 12.22 1.56
CA ASN A 190 0.90 12.08 1.46
C ASN A 190 0.34 10.72 1.91
N ILE A 191 1.20 9.72 2.16
CA ILE A 191 0.73 8.38 2.52
C ILE A 191 -0.07 8.34 3.82
N ASP A 192 0.32 9.10 4.83
CA ASP A 192 -0.36 9.06 6.13
C ASP A 192 -1.75 9.69 6.06
N ALA A 193 -1.94 10.66 5.18
CA ALA A 193 -3.26 11.20 4.88
C ALA A 193 -4.14 10.16 4.15
N LEU A 194 -3.60 9.47 3.14
CA LEU A 194 -4.33 8.42 2.40
C LEU A 194 -4.72 7.24 3.30
N ARG A 195 -3.89 6.87 4.26
CA ARG A 195 -4.22 5.83 5.25
C ARG A 195 -5.47 6.16 6.04
N GLN A 196 -5.70 7.44 6.34
CA GLN A 196 -6.85 7.93 7.10
C GLN A 196 -8.11 8.13 6.23
N PHE A 197 -7.97 8.11 4.90
CA PHE A 197 -9.08 8.33 4.01
C PHE A 197 -9.89 7.04 3.84
N TYR A 198 -11.20 7.19 3.72
CA TYR A 198 -12.11 6.15 3.25
C TYR A 198 -12.36 6.31 1.74
N VAL A 199 -12.74 5.23 1.10
CA VAL A 199 -13.09 5.23 -0.32
C VAL A 199 -14.25 6.19 -0.58
N GLY A 200 -14.12 7.01 -1.62
CA GLY A 200 -15.09 8.04 -1.99
C GLY A 200 -14.85 9.42 -1.38
N ILE A 201 -13.81 9.59 -0.55
CA ILE A 201 -13.44 10.94 -0.07
C ILE A 201 -12.77 11.73 -1.19
N PHE A 202 -13.12 13.03 -1.28
CA PHE A 202 -12.48 13.96 -2.20
C PHE A 202 -11.41 14.78 -1.51
N PHE A 203 -10.33 15.06 -2.22
CA PHE A 203 -9.16 15.80 -1.72
C PHE A 203 -8.41 16.51 -2.86
N ASP A 204 -7.46 17.36 -2.53
CA ASP A 204 -6.54 18.01 -3.48
C ASP A 204 -5.14 17.36 -3.48
N GLU A 205 -4.24 17.86 -4.31
CA GLU A 205 -2.86 17.38 -4.41
C GLU A 205 -2.06 17.48 -3.11
N THR A 206 -2.52 18.28 -2.15
CA THR A 206 -1.94 18.35 -0.79
C THR A 206 -2.62 17.40 0.20
N CYS A 207 -3.44 16.48 -0.30
CA CYS A 207 -4.27 15.56 0.50
C CYS A 207 -5.19 16.27 1.53
N LYS A 208 -5.58 17.51 1.27
CA LYS A 208 -6.62 18.19 2.04
C LYS A 208 -8.00 17.82 1.52
N LYS A 209 -8.89 17.45 2.43
CA LYS A 209 -10.28 17.11 2.08
C LYS A 209 -10.98 18.25 1.36
N ARG A 210 -11.69 17.91 0.30
CA ARG A 210 -12.51 18.82 -0.51
C ARG A 210 -13.97 18.44 -0.42
N SER A 211 -14.84 19.44 -0.45
CA SER A 211 -16.27 19.22 -0.65
C SER A 211 -16.57 19.27 -2.14
N VAL A 212 -17.13 18.19 -2.66
CA VAL A 212 -17.62 18.12 -4.03
C VAL A 212 -19.14 18.11 -3.96
N PRO A 213 -19.84 18.94 -4.75
CA PRO A 213 -21.30 18.94 -4.79
C PRO A 213 -21.82 17.52 -5.05
N ARG A 214 -22.77 17.08 -4.25
CA ARG A 214 -23.40 15.77 -4.46
C ARG A 214 -24.19 15.82 -5.77
N PRO A 215 -24.08 14.78 -6.62
CA PRO A 215 -24.87 14.68 -7.82
C PRO A 215 -26.35 14.64 -7.45
N ARG A 216 -27.18 15.31 -8.25
CA ARG A 216 -28.62 15.17 -8.16
C ARG A 216 -29.05 14.01 -9.05
N TYR A 217 -29.18 12.83 -8.47
CA TYR A 217 -29.76 11.69 -9.18
C TYR A 217 -31.24 11.92 -9.45
N TYR A 218 -31.67 11.56 -10.62
CA TYR A 218 -33.09 11.67 -11.00
C TYR A 218 -33.97 10.62 -10.31
N ASP A 219 -33.42 9.48 -9.97
CA ASP A 219 -34.18 8.42 -9.32
C ASP A 219 -33.76 8.29 -7.83
N GLY A 220 -34.73 8.56 -6.96
CA GLY A 220 -34.57 8.56 -5.51
C GLY A 220 -34.29 7.19 -4.87
N ARG A 221 -33.84 6.17 -5.61
CA ARG A 221 -33.69 4.79 -5.14
C ARG A 221 -32.26 4.42 -4.76
N GLU A 222 -31.26 5.20 -5.13
CA GLU A 222 -29.89 4.93 -4.71
C GLU A 222 -29.47 5.88 -3.59
N ARG A 223 -29.76 5.47 -2.35
CA ARG A 223 -29.05 5.98 -1.17
C ARG A 223 -27.78 5.15 -1.03
N PHE A 224 -26.64 5.79 -1.17
CA PHE A 224 -25.34 5.24 -0.79
C PHE A 224 -25.13 5.43 0.72
#